data_a0346d019be04a6970c12491f508819a
#
_entry.id   a0346d019be04a6970c12491f508819a
#
_cell.length_a   1.000
_cell.length_b   1.000
_cell.length_c   1.000
_cell.angle_alpha   90.00
_cell.angle_beta   90.00
_cell.angle_gamma   90.00
#
_symmetry.space_group_name_H-M   'P 1'
#
loop_
_entity.id
_entity.type
_entity.pdbx_description
1 polymer ?
#
loop_
_entity_poly.entity_id
_entity_poly.type
_entity_poly.pdbx_seq_one_letter_code
_entity_poly.pdbx_strand_id
1 'polypeptide(L)'
;MKVADFNYNLPEELIAQVPIQKRDESRLMVLDKENKTIEHKVFKDILDYLKPGDCLVRNNTKVIPARLYGTKEQTGASVEFLLLNRIEEDFWEVMVRPGKKLMPGVKVSFGDGILKAEIIEKLDGGSRKVKFEYDGIFNEILDEIGLMPLPPYIKERLKEKDRYQTVYAKYEGSAAAPTAGLHFTDELLEKIKEKGVDIANVTLHVGIGTFRPVKVENIEEHDMHSEHYYMKEEDCIKINNARKNGGRIIAVGTTSCRVLESISDENGMVKETEGDTNIFIYPGYKFKCIDGLITNFHLPESTLIMLVSALAGKDYIMSAYEEAVKERYRFFSFGDAMFIN
;
A
#
# COMPACT_ATOMS: atom_id res chain seq x y z
N MET A 1 -24.20 6.47 -2.84
CA MET A 1 -23.78 5.32 -3.69
C MET A 1 -23.56 4.12 -2.78
N LYS A 2 -23.93 2.89 -3.21
CA LYS A 2 -23.79 1.70 -2.35
C LYS A 2 -22.44 1.03 -2.53
N VAL A 3 -21.90 0.44 -1.46
CA VAL A 3 -20.69 -0.39 -1.49
C VAL A 3 -20.86 -1.57 -2.45
N ALA A 4 -22.04 -2.19 -2.47
CA ALA A 4 -22.40 -3.29 -3.38
C ALA A 4 -22.35 -2.92 -4.88
N ASP A 5 -22.40 -1.63 -5.24
CA ASP A 5 -22.26 -1.17 -6.63
C ASP A 5 -20.83 -1.42 -7.21
N PHE A 6 -19.87 -1.79 -6.33
CA PHE A 6 -18.47 -2.11 -6.65
C PHE A 6 -18.17 -3.60 -6.49
N ASN A 7 -19.19 -4.43 -6.48
CA ASN A 7 -19.05 -5.87 -6.41
C ASN A 7 -18.80 -6.46 -7.80
N TYR A 8 -17.94 -7.47 -7.88
CA TYR A 8 -17.71 -8.31 -9.05
C TYR A 8 -17.35 -9.73 -8.60
N ASN A 9 -17.57 -10.70 -9.44
CA ASN A 9 -17.25 -12.09 -9.12
C ASN A 9 -15.75 -12.33 -9.30
N LEU A 10 -15.03 -12.53 -8.19
CA LEU A 10 -13.60 -12.85 -8.18
C LEU A 10 -13.39 -14.30 -7.74
N PRO A 11 -12.98 -15.22 -8.64
CA PRO A 11 -12.57 -16.56 -8.27
C PRO A 11 -11.35 -16.56 -7.34
N GLU A 12 -11.39 -17.34 -6.26
CA GLU A 12 -10.32 -17.36 -5.23
C GLU A 12 -8.96 -17.77 -5.83
N GLU A 13 -8.97 -18.64 -6.83
CA GLU A 13 -7.73 -19.09 -7.52
C GLU A 13 -6.99 -17.97 -8.28
N LEU A 14 -7.65 -16.84 -8.57
CA LEU A 14 -6.99 -15.69 -9.19
C LEU A 14 -6.27 -14.80 -8.17
N ILE A 15 -6.47 -15.00 -6.89
CA ILE A 15 -5.76 -14.27 -5.83
C ILE A 15 -4.33 -14.81 -5.72
N ALA A 16 -3.36 -14.00 -6.14
CA ALA A 16 -1.96 -14.42 -6.18
C ALA A 16 -1.40 -14.68 -4.78
N GLN A 17 -0.91 -15.92 -4.55
CA GLN A 17 -0.32 -16.32 -3.27
C GLN A 17 1.20 -16.09 -3.22
N VAL A 18 1.85 -16.07 -4.39
CA VAL A 18 3.30 -15.91 -4.52
C VAL A 18 3.62 -14.87 -5.61
N PRO A 19 4.71 -14.08 -5.45
CA PRO A 19 5.13 -13.16 -6.49
C PRO A 19 5.60 -13.92 -7.74
N ILE A 20 5.45 -13.29 -8.91
CA ILE A 20 6.05 -13.78 -10.16
C ILE A 20 7.59 -13.74 -10.05
N GLN A 21 8.29 -14.63 -10.74
CA GLN A 21 9.74 -14.77 -10.61
C GLN A 21 10.47 -13.47 -10.96
N LYS A 22 10.19 -12.88 -12.11
CA LYS A 22 10.70 -11.56 -12.50
C LYS A 22 9.60 -10.52 -12.38
N ARG A 23 9.88 -9.46 -11.61
CA ARG A 23 8.88 -8.44 -11.23
C ARG A 23 8.22 -7.77 -12.43
N ASP A 24 9.00 -7.40 -13.43
CA ASP A 24 8.59 -6.68 -14.63
C ASP A 24 8.01 -7.57 -15.75
N GLU A 25 7.92 -8.88 -15.51
CA GLU A 25 7.22 -9.83 -16.38
C GLU A 25 5.76 -10.12 -15.96
N SER A 26 5.23 -9.46 -14.91
CA SER A 26 3.80 -9.48 -14.61
C SER A 26 3.00 -8.92 -15.79
N ARG A 27 1.74 -9.33 -15.93
CA ARG A 27 0.86 -8.74 -16.94
C ARG A 27 0.52 -7.30 -16.58
N LEU A 28 0.26 -6.51 -17.61
CA LEU A 28 -0.18 -5.13 -17.50
C LEU A 28 -1.45 -4.94 -18.32
N MET A 29 -2.53 -4.51 -17.68
CA MET A 29 -3.73 -4.05 -18.36
C MET A 29 -3.64 -2.52 -18.49
N VAL A 30 -3.58 -2.03 -19.71
CA VAL A 30 -3.57 -0.58 -19.99
C VAL A 30 -4.97 -0.12 -20.29
N LEU A 31 -5.44 0.86 -19.54
CA LEU A 31 -6.76 1.47 -19.66
C LEU A 31 -6.63 2.91 -20.15
N ASP A 32 -7.08 3.17 -21.36
CA ASP A 32 -7.26 4.54 -21.85
C ASP A 32 -8.61 5.08 -21.34
N LYS A 33 -8.54 5.97 -20.37
CA LYS A 33 -9.74 6.53 -19.72
C LYS A 33 -10.54 7.47 -20.61
N GLU A 34 -9.93 8.02 -21.68
CA GLU A 34 -10.60 8.91 -22.63
C GLU A 34 -11.33 8.08 -23.70
N ASN A 35 -10.61 7.17 -24.38
CA ASN A 35 -11.14 6.37 -25.48
C ASN A 35 -11.86 5.10 -25.03
N LYS A 36 -11.79 4.76 -23.74
CA LYS A 36 -12.37 3.54 -23.14
C LYS A 36 -11.88 2.25 -23.80
N THR A 37 -10.60 2.19 -24.18
CA THR A 37 -9.95 1.00 -24.75
C THR A 37 -9.11 0.28 -23.72
N ILE A 38 -9.05 -1.06 -23.85
CA ILE A 38 -8.27 -1.96 -23.00
C ILE A 38 -7.20 -2.63 -23.85
N GLU A 39 -5.95 -2.59 -23.38
CA GLU A 39 -4.85 -3.32 -23.99
C GLU A 39 -4.22 -4.28 -22.96
N HIS A 40 -3.73 -5.43 -23.45
CA HIS A 40 -3.05 -6.42 -22.62
C HIS A 40 -1.56 -6.45 -22.99
N LYS A 41 -0.71 -6.20 -22.01
CA LYS A 41 0.75 -6.04 -22.13
C LYS A 41 1.47 -6.81 -21.04
N VAL A 42 2.79 -6.69 -21.02
CA VAL A 42 3.66 -7.10 -19.92
C VAL A 42 4.16 -5.82 -19.22
N PHE A 43 4.43 -5.86 -17.93
CA PHE A 43 4.69 -4.65 -17.13
C PHE A 43 5.87 -3.83 -17.66
N LYS A 44 6.94 -4.47 -18.15
CA LYS A 44 8.07 -3.76 -18.77
C LYS A 44 7.69 -2.89 -19.97
N ASP A 45 6.55 -3.17 -20.64
CA ASP A 45 6.05 -2.39 -21.76
C ASP A 45 5.46 -1.04 -21.31
N ILE A 46 5.39 -0.77 -20.00
CA ILE A 46 5.01 0.55 -19.47
C ILE A 46 5.87 1.67 -20.06
N LEU A 47 7.11 1.35 -20.46
CA LEU A 47 7.99 2.29 -21.15
C LEU A 47 7.36 2.89 -22.40
N ASP A 48 6.53 2.15 -23.14
CA ASP A 48 5.92 2.61 -24.37
C ASP A 48 4.84 3.68 -24.13
N TYR A 49 4.31 3.73 -22.92
CA TYR A 49 3.23 4.62 -22.49
C TYR A 49 3.73 5.86 -21.75
N LEU A 50 4.97 5.86 -21.26
CA LEU A 50 5.60 7.00 -20.62
C LEU A 50 6.23 7.92 -21.65
N LYS A 51 6.19 9.23 -21.43
CA LYS A 51 6.72 10.25 -22.33
C LYS A 51 7.81 11.07 -21.64
N PRO A 52 8.82 11.56 -22.39
CA PRO A 52 9.76 12.54 -21.84
C PRO A 52 9.02 13.72 -21.21
N GLY A 53 9.43 14.13 -20.03
CA GLY A 53 8.80 15.19 -19.26
C GLY A 53 7.69 14.74 -18.31
N ASP A 54 7.24 13.47 -18.36
CA ASP A 54 6.37 12.90 -17.33
C ASP A 54 7.13 12.80 -15.98
N CYS A 55 6.39 12.79 -14.88
CA CYS A 55 6.92 12.50 -13.54
C CYS A 55 6.22 11.28 -12.94
N LEU A 56 6.99 10.24 -12.65
CA LEU A 56 6.53 9.04 -11.97
C LEU A 56 6.70 9.21 -10.46
N VAL A 57 5.61 9.19 -9.69
CA VAL A 57 5.64 9.41 -8.25
C VAL A 57 5.36 8.11 -7.51
N ARG A 58 6.32 7.66 -6.68
CA ARG A 58 6.28 6.36 -6.00
C ARG A 58 6.42 6.49 -4.49
N ASN A 59 5.86 5.54 -3.75
CA ASN A 59 5.97 5.48 -2.30
C ASN A 59 7.22 4.67 -1.90
N ASN A 60 8.20 5.31 -1.26
CA ASN A 60 9.48 4.72 -0.88
C ASN A 60 9.52 4.20 0.57
N THR A 61 8.35 3.99 1.17
CA THR A 61 8.28 3.37 2.49
C THR A 61 8.86 1.95 2.49
N LYS A 62 9.45 1.56 3.60
CA LYS A 62 10.00 0.21 3.83
C LYS A 62 9.16 -0.53 4.88
N VAL A 63 8.76 -1.74 4.55
CA VAL A 63 8.03 -2.61 5.48
C VAL A 63 8.99 -3.14 6.53
N ILE A 64 8.59 -3.06 7.79
CA ILE A 64 9.31 -3.69 8.91
C ILE A 64 8.77 -5.09 9.16
N PRO A 65 9.56 -6.03 9.73
CA PRO A 65 9.09 -7.35 10.13
C PRO A 65 8.15 -7.24 11.36
N ALA A 66 6.99 -6.66 11.13
CA ALA A 66 6.07 -6.19 12.16
C ALA A 66 5.27 -7.30 12.86
N ARG A 67 5.34 -8.55 12.37
CA ARG A 67 4.59 -9.67 12.94
C ARG A 67 5.47 -10.49 13.87
N LEU A 68 5.09 -10.54 15.14
CA LEU A 68 5.81 -11.21 16.21
C LEU A 68 4.97 -12.34 16.79
N TYR A 69 5.58 -13.52 16.95
CA TYR A 69 5.00 -14.63 17.70
C TYR A 69 5.73 -14.81 19.02
N GLY A 70 4.97 -14.84 20.10
CA GLY A 70 5.53 -14.94 21.46
C GLY A 70 4.66 -15.78 22.37
N THR A 71 5.04 -15.80 23.63
CA THR A 71 4.34 -16.53 24.68
C THR A 71 4.05 -15.65 25.88
N LYS A 72 2.87 -15.82 26.48
CA LYS A 72 2.55 -15.17 27.75
C LYS A 72 3.47 -15.68 28.85
N GLU A 73 4.16 -14.83 29.57
CA GLU A 73 5.07 -15.23 30.65
C GLU A 73 4.38 -16.06 31.75
N GLN A 74 3.13 -15.72 32.08
CA GLN A 74 2.39 -16.38 33.17
C GLN A 74 1.86 -17.75 32.80
N THR A 75 1.55 -18.04 31.53
CA THR A 75 0.80 -19.23 31.14
C THR A 75 1.45 -20.05 30.04
N GLY A 76 2.49 -19.53 29.38
CA GLY A 76 3.11 -20.16 28.20
C GLY A 76 2.22 -20.17 26.95
N ALA A 77 1.04 -19.54 27.01
CA ALA A 77 0.12 -19.53 25.86
C ALA A 77 0.67 -18.70 24.70
N SER A 78 0.62 -19.28 23.50
CA SER A 78 1.06 -18.60 22.27
C SER A 78 0.21 -17.38 21.96
N VAL A 79 0.88 -16.32 21.49
CA VAL A 79 0.25 -15.06 21.10
C VAL A 79 0.90 -14.52 19.82
N GLU A 80 0.15 -13.69 19.09
CA GLU A 80 0.63 -12.95 17.93
C GLU A 80 0.47 -11.46 18.20
N PHE A 81 1.53 -10.69 17.96
CA PHE A 81 1.50 -9.23 17.91
C PHE A 81 1.80 -8.77 16.50
N LEU A 82 1.08 -7.76 16.04
CA LEU A 82 1.33 -7.07 14.80
C LEU A 82 1.53 -5.60 15.11
N LEU A 83 2.74 -5.11 14.93
CA LEU A 83 3.11 -3.72 15.14
C LEU A 83 2.37 -2.83 14.12
N LEU A 84 1.81 -1.72 14.58
CA LEU A 84 1.08 -0.76 13.75
C LEU A 84 1.83 0.56 13.66
N ASN A 85 1.86 1.29 14.78
CA ASN A 85 2.43 2.62 14.87
C ASN A 85 3.34 2.71 16.09
N ARG A 86 4.49 3.35 15.93
CA ARG A 86 5.33 3.74 17.06
C ARG A 86 4.74 5.00 17.67
N ILE A 87 4.37 4.95 18.95
CA ILE A 87 3.78 6.08 19.68
C ILE A 87 4.88 6.93 20.30
N GLU A 88 5.82 6.26 20.98
CA GLU A 88 7.00 6.83 21.63
C GLU A 88 8.15 5.81 21.51
N GLU A 89 9.33 6.12 22.05
CA GLU A 89 10.54 5.31 21.87
C GLU A 89 10.32 3.80 22.05
N ASP A 90 9.72 3.39 23.17
CA ASP A 90 9.45 1.97 23.47
C ASP A 90 7.96 1.62 23.45
N PHE A 91 7.11 2.58 23.13
CA PHE A 91 5.66 2.38 23.11
C PHE A 91 5.13 2.25 21.68
N TRP A 92 4.39 1.18 21.46
CA TRP A 92 3.79 0.88 20.18
C TRP A 92 2.30 0.61 20.29
N GLU A 93 1.58 1.01 19.28
CA GLU A 93 0.26 0.47 18.99
C GLU A 93 0.41 -0.85 18.26
N VAL A 94 -0.26 -1.90 18.76
CA VAL A 94 -0.20 -3.24 18.19
C VAL A 94 -1.59 -3.88 18.10
N MET A 95 -1.83 -4.65 17.04
CA MET A 95 -2.91 -5.63 17.04
C MET A 95 -2.43 -6.90 17.69
N VAL A 96 -3.32 -7.58 18.44
CA VAL A 96 -2.96 -8.78 19.19
C VAL A 96 -3.94 -9.93 18.96
N ARG A 97 -3.44 -11.16 18.97
CA ARG A 97 -4.25 -12.38 18.95
C ARG A 97 -3.77 -13.37 19.99
N PRO A 98 -4.70 -13.98 20.78
CA PRO A 98 -6.15 -13.75 20.86
C PRO A 98 -6.49 -12.48 21.65
N GLY A 99 -7.27 -11.55 21.09
CA GLY A 99 -7.54 -10.22 21.66
C GLY A 99 -8.20 -10.26 23.06
N LYS A 100 -9.09 -11.23 23.33
CA LYS A 100 -9.81 -11.33 24.61
C LYS A 100 -8.91 -11.69 25.80
N LYS A 101 -7.76 -12.31 25.55
CA LYS A 101 -6.84 -12.82 26.60
C LYS A 101 -5.64 -11.91 26.84
N LEU A 102 -5.51 -10.84 26.05
CA LEU A 102 -4.39 -9.91 26.09
C LEU A 102 -4.89 -8.53 26.56
N MET A 103 -4.95 -8.41 27.90
CA MET A 103 -5.47 -7.25 28.63
C MET A 103 -4.32 -6.49 29.30
N PRO A 104 -4.51 -5.23 29.74
CA PRO A 104 -3.50 -4.48 30.46
C PRO A 104 -2.86 -5.25 31.61
N GLY A 105 -1.54 -5.12 31.77
CA GLY A 105 -0.72 -5.85 32.75
C GLY A 105 -0.25 -7.23 32.31
N VAL A 106 -0.68 -7.73 31.14
CA VAL A 106 -0.18 -9.00 30.60
C VAL A 106 1.21 -8.79 30.01
N LYS A 107 2.16 -9.66 30.41
CA LYS A 107 3.53 -9.69 29.88
C LYS A 107 3.70 -10.83 28.89
N VAL A 108 4.45 -10.55 27.84
CA VAL A 108 4.71 -11.46 26.70
C VAL A 108 6.20 -11.45 26.40
N SER A 109 6.74 -12.63 26.09
CA SER A 109 8.13 -12.84 25.68
C SER A 109 8.20 -13.31 24.25
N PHE A 110 9.15 -12.80 23.47
CA PHE A 110 9.44 -13.14 22.07
C PHE A 110 10.89 -13.52 21.92
N GLY A 111 11.21 -14.42 20.95
CA GLY A 111 12.58 -14.80 20.61
C GLY A 111 13.38 -15.29 21.81
N ASP A 112 12.82 -16.24 22.59
CA ASP A 112 13.45 -16.78 23.79
C ASP A 112 13.87 -15.72 24.83
N GLY A 113 13.14 -14.58 24.88
CA GLY A 113 13.35 -13.52 25.86
C GLY A 113 14.16 -12.33 25.37
N ILE A 114 14.59 -12.33 24.11
CA ILE A 114 15.31 -11.20 23.48
C ILE A 114 14.46 -9.93 23.49
N LEU A 115 13.15 -10.08 23.26
CA LEU A 115 12.20 -8.98 23.30
C LEU A 115 11.06 -9.33 24.27
N LYS A 116 10.74 -8.41 25.17
CA LYS A 116 9.59 -8.53 26.07
C LYS A 116 8.63 -7.38 25.83
N ALA A 117 7.36 -7.61 26.15
CA ALA A 117 6.33 -6.60 26.01
C ALA A 117 5.35 -6.65 27.19
N GLU A 118 4.90 -5.50 27.64
CA GLU A 118 3.81 -5.33 28.57
C GLU A 118 2.66 -4.58 27.91
N ILE A 119 1.45 -5.11 28.03
CA ILE A 119 0.25 -4.41 27.55
C ILE A 119 -0.12 -3.34 28.57
N ILE A 120 -0.10 -2.09 28.14
CA ILE A 120 -0.37 -0.92 28.99
C ILE A 120 -1.85 -0.57 28.95
N GLU A 121 -2.44 -0.53 27.75
CA GLU A 121 -3.79 -0.03 27.54
C GLU A 121 -4.47 -0.74 26.36
N LYS A 122 -5.81 -0.83 26.42
CA LYS A 122 -6.63 -1.21 25.29
C LYS A 122 -7.12 0.07 24.59
N LEU A 123 -6.75 0.22 23.32
CA LEU A 123 -7.15 1.34 22.48
C LEU A 123 -8.43 1.06 21.72
N ASP A 124 -9.00 2.11 21.12
CA ASP A 124 -10.15 2.02 20.22
C ASP A 124 -9.84 1.12 19.02
N GLY A 125 -10.88 0.51 18.45
CA GLY A 125 -10.69 -0.45 17.35
C GLY A 125 -10.07 -1.80 17.74
N GLY A 126 -9.77 -2.02 19.05
CA GLY A 126 -9.30 -3.29 19.58
C GLY A 126 -7.79 -3.48 19.57
N SER A 127 -7.02 -2.49 19.17
CA SER A 127 -5.55 -2.47 19.31
C SER A 127 -5.12 -2.30 20.78
N ARG A 128 -3.82 -2.37 21.02
CA ARG A 128 -3.20 -2.24 22.35
C ARG A 128 -2.06 -1.24 22.29
N LYS A 129 -1.94 -0.40 23.32
CA LYS A 129 -0.67 0.30 23.64
C LYS A 129 0.19 -0.67 24.41
N VAL A 130 1.39 -0.92 23.93
CA VAL A 130 2.34 -1.89 24.48
C VAL A 130 3.65 -1.17 24.72
N LYS A 131 4.31 -1.47 25.84
CA LYS A 131 5.68 -1.09 26.12
C LYS A 131 6.59 -2.27 25.84
N PHE A 132 7.62 -2.07 25.03
CA PHE A 132 8.66 -3.07 24.79
C PHE A 132 9.85 -2.86 25.71
N GLU A 133 10.48 -3.97 26.11
CA GLU A 133 11.72 -4.02 26.87
C GLU A 133 12.71 -4.91 26.09
N TYR A 134 13.89 -4.39 25.81
CA TYR A 134 14.93 -5.04 25.01
C TYR A 134 16.30 -4.41 25.26
N ASP A 135 17.37 -5.13 24.93
CA ASP A 135 18.72 -4.61 24.90
C ASP A 135 19.20 -4.47 23.45
N GLY A 136 19.77 -3.30 23.08
CA GLY A 136 20.28 -3.03 21.76
C GLY A 136 19.36 -2.22 20.86
N ILE A 137 19.33 -2.51 19.56
CA ILE A 137 18.60 -1.75 18.56
C ILE A 137 17.31 -2.51 18.19
N PHE A 138 16.16 -1.88 18.43
CA PHE A 138 14.84 -2.50 18.22
C PHE A 138 14.63 -3.07 16.82
N ASN A 139 15.07 -2.33 15.78
CA ASN A 139 14.92 -2.77 14.39
C ASN A 139 15.76 -4.01 14.07
N GLU A 140 16.98 -4.15 14.65
CA GLU A 140 17.80 -5.35 14.50
C GLU A 140 17.14 -6.57 15.14
N ILE A 141 16.52 -6.38 16.30
CA ILE A 141 15.74 -7.43 16.97
C ILE A 141 14.53 -7.82 16.11
N LEU A 142 13.81 -6.86 15.53
CA LEU A 142 12.71 -7.16 14.62
C LEU A 142 13.18 -7.94 13.38
N ASP A 143 14.35 -7.62 12.84
CA ASP A 143 14.92 -8.36 11.70
C ASP A 143 15.24 -9.82 12.05
N GLU A 144 15.65 -10.08 13.30
CA GLU A 144 15.95 -11.43 13.79
C GLU A 144 14.70 -12.25 14.03
N ILE A 145 13.74 -11.75 14.82
CA ILE A 145 12.60 -12.54 15.31
C ILE A 145 11.27 -12.25 14.60
N GLY A 146 11.19 -11.14 13.86
CA GLY A 146 9.97 -10.69 13.19
C GLY A 146 9.73 -11.36 11.84
N LEU A 147 8.47 -11.43 11.48
CA LEU A 147 8.03 -11.89 10.16
C LEU A 147 7.39 -10.73 9.37
N MET A 148 7.55 -10.79 8.05
CA MET A 148 6.88 -9.84 7.16
C MET A 148 5.36 -9.93 7.33
N PRO A 149 4.68 -8.79 7.54
CA PRO A 149 3.26 -8.74 7.83
C PRO A 149 2.42 -8.87 6.54
N LEU A 150 2.46 -10.05 5.91
CA LEU A 150 1.69 -10.30 4.70
C LEU A 150 0.19 -10.08 4.94
N PRO A 151 -0.54 -9.58 3.93
CA PRO A 151 -1.99 -9.44 4.00
C PRO A 151 -2.70 -10.77 4.30
N PRO A 152 -3.89 -10.75 4.93
CA PRO A 152 -4.56 -11.95 5.40
C PRO A 152 -5.03 -12.92 4.30
N TYR A 153 -5.12 -12.45 3.06
CA TYR A 153 -5.47 -13.29 1.90
C TYR A 153 -4.27 -14.06 1.32
N ILE A 154 -3.02 -13.75 1.73
CA ILE A 154 -1.84 -14.51 1.40
C ILE A 154 -1.65 -15.56 2.50
N LYS A 155 -1.89 -16.83 2.16
CA LYS A 155 -1.79 -17.98 3.07
C LYS A 155 -0.42 -18.65 3.00
N GLU A 156 0.28 -18.45 1.88
CA GLU A 156 1.60 -19.01 1.64
C GLU A 156 2.70 -18.23 2.36
N ARG A 157 3.70 -18.96 2.91
CA ARG A 157 4.86 -18.32 3.51
C ARG A 157 5.80 -17.80 2.43
N LEU A 158 6.19 -16.55 2.57
CA LEU A 158 7.16 -15.94 1.68
C LEU A 158 8.55 -16.54 1.97
N LYS A 159 9.18 -17.13 0.94
CA LYS A 159 10.52 -17.72 1.06
C LYS A 159 11.61 -16.65 1.19
N GLU A 160 11.45 -15.54 0.49
CA GLU A 160 12.38 -14.41 0.43
C GLU A 160 11.69 -13.15 0.95
N LYS A 161 12.11 -12.63 2.11
CA LYS A 161 11.51 -11.45 2.75
C LYS A 161 11.48 -10.25 1.79
N ASP A 162 12.53 -10.05 1.00
CA ASP A 162 12.69 -8.92 0.08
C ASP A 162 11.68 -8.93 -1.10
N ARG A 163 10.98 -10.04 -1.33
CA ARG A 163 9.94 -10.09 -2.35
C ARG A 163 8.70 -9.26 -1.99
N TYR A 164 8.51 -8.94 -0.70
CA TYR A 164 7.48 -8.01 -0.23
C TYR A 164 8.02 -6.62 0.07
N GLN A 165 9.09 -6.21 -0.63
CA GLN A 165 9.66 -4.87 -0.62
C GLN A 165 9.82 -4.36 -2.05
N THR A 166 9.65 -3.05 -2.26
CA THR A 166 10.04 -2.42 -3.52
C THR A 166 11.57 -2.30 -3.59
N VAL A 167 12.15 -2.31 -4.79
CA VAL A 167 13.60 -2.15 -4.99
C VAL A 167 14.11 -0.78 -4.52
N TYR A 168 13.21 0.17 -4.32
CA TYR A 168 13.49 1.53 -3.86
C TYR A 168 12.99 1.83 -2.43
N ALA A 169 12.64 0.81 -1.66
CA ALA A 169 12.22 0.98 -0.26
C ALA A 169 13.35 1.59 0.57
N LYS A 170 13.04 2.65 1.33
CA LYS A 170 14.06 3.44 2.04
C LYS A 170 13.71 3.72 3.50
N TYR A 171 12.52 4.23 3.77
CA TYR A 171 12.14 4.70 5.11
C TYR A 171 11.27 3.68 5.82
N GLU A 172 11.81 3.10 6.90
CA GLU A 172 11.15 2.09 7.72
C GLU A 172 9.95 2.67 8.47
N GLY A 173 8.93 1.84 8.70
CA GLY A 173 7.73 2.23 9.48
C GLY A 173 6.42 1.68 8.92
N SER A 174 6.42 1.02 7.78
CA SER A 174 5.21 0.51 7.15
C SER A 174 4.86 -0.91 7.61
N ALA A 175 3.57 -1.16 7.86
CA ALA A 175 3.04 -2.50 8.09
C ALA A 175 2.63 -3.22 6.79
N ALA A 176 2.63 -2.54 5.64
CA ALA A 176 2.35 -3.15 4.35
C ALA A 176 3.15 -2.49 3.23
N ALA A 177 3.50 -3.27 2.19
CA ALA A 177 4.22 -2.76 1.03
C ALA A 177 3.30 -1.94 0.11
N PRO A 178 3.82 -0.90 -0.57
CA PRO A 178 3.14 -0.24 -1.68
C PRO A 178 3.22 -1.14 -2.92
N THR A 179 2.30 -2.12 -3.02
CA THR A 179 2.44 -3.31 -3.87
C THR A 179 2.50 -3.05 -5.36
N ALA A 180 1.94 -1.93 -5.85
CA ALA A 180 2.12 -1.51 -7.24
C ALA A 180 3.60 -1.24 -7.59
N GLY A 181 4.40 -0.88 -6.60
CA GLY A 181 5.85 -0.70 -6.76
C GLY A 181 6.63 -2.01 -6.88
N LEU A 182 6.04 -3.16 -6.53
CA LEU A 182 6.70 -4.46 -6.61
C LEU A 182 6.98 -4.91 -8.05
N HIS A 183 6.32 -4.33 -9.02
CA HIS A 183 6.50 -4.62 -10.44
C HIS A 183 7.79 -4.02 -11.02
N PHE A 184 8.34 -2.99 -10.38
CA PHE A 184 9.55 -2.33 -10.88
C PHE A 184 10.81 -3.10 -10.52
N THR A 185 11.77 -3.08 -11.45
CA THR A 185 13.17 -3.48 -11.25
C THR A 185 14.06 -2.24 -11.35
N ASP A 186 15.29 -2.33 -10.85
CA ASP A 186 16.25 -1.23 -10.97
C ASP A 186 16.55 -0.93 -12.44
N GLU A 187 16.67 -1.96 -13.28
CA GLU A 187 16.90 -1.81 -14.72
C GLU A 187 15.75 -1.09 -15.44
N LEU A 188 14.49 -1.39 -15.07
CA LEU A 188 13.34 -0.70 -15.63
C LEU A 188 13.31 0.76 -15.20
N LEU A 189 13.61 1.05 -13.92
CA LEU A 189 13.68 2.42 -13.41
C LEU A 189 14.76 3.25 -14.09
N GLU A 190 15.93 2.67 -14.37
CA GLU A 190 16.98 3.37 -15.13
C GLU A 190 16.54 3.67 -16.56
N LYS A 191 15.93 2.72 -17.27
CA LYS A 191 15.36 2.96 -18.61
C LYS A 191 14.28 4.06 -18.63
N ILE A 192 13.48 4.14 -17.56
CA ILE A 192 12.48 5.21 -17.39
C ILE A 192 13.17 6.58 -17.30
N LYS A 193 14.24 6.69 -16.49
CA LYS A 193 15.03 7.92 -16.38
C LYS A 193 15.74 8.29 -17.71
N GLU A 194 16.36 7.29 -18.37
CA GLU A 194 17.00 7.48 -19.67
C GLU A 194 16.02 7.98 -20.75
N LYS A 195 14.74 7.61 -20.63
CA LYS A 195 13.66 8.13 -21.49
C LYS A 195 13.31 9.60 -21.22
N GLY A 196 13.84 10.21 -20.16
CA GLY A 196 13.55 11.60 -19.77
C GLY A 196 12.29 11.72 -18.90
N VAL A 197 11.95 10.69 -18.17
CA VAL A 197 10.88 10.69 -17.17
C VAL A 197 11.47 10.92 -15.79
N ASP A 198 11.00 11.95 -15.09
CA ASP A 198 11.42 12.22 -13.73
C ASP A 198 10.83 11.19 -12.75
N ILE A 199 11.60 10.85 -11.71
CA ILE A 199 11.13 10.00 -10.63
C ILE A 199 11.16 10.79 -9.33
N ALA A 200 9.97 10.97 -8.74
CA ALA A 200 9.77 11.59 -7.43
C ALA A 200 9.28 10.55 -6.41
N ASN A 201 9.48 10.84 -5.13
CA ASN A 201 9.07 9.97 -4.05
C ASN A 201 8.13 10.71 -3.09
N VAL A 202 7.16 9.98 -2.60
CA VAL A 202 6.43 10.28 -1.35
C VAL A 202 6.80 9.19 -0.34
N THR A 203 6.65 9.47 0.93
CA THR A 203 6.70 8.46 1.97
C THR A 203 5.34 8.45 2.67
N LEU A 204 4.63 7.34 2.60
CA LEU A 204 3.42 7.08 3.37
C LEU A 204 3.58 5.72 4.02
N HIS A 205 3.50 5.69 5.35
CA HIS A 205 3.54 4.44 6.09
C HIS A 205 2.16 3.79 6.09
N VAL A 206 2.07 2.69 5.33
CA VAL A 206 0.80 1.98 5.13
C VAL A 206 0.45 1.21 6.39
N GLY A 207 -0.69 1.54 6.98
CA GLY A 207 -1.27 0.80 8.09
C GLY A 207 -2.07 -0.42 7.62
N ILE A 208 -2.37 -1.33 8.55
CA ILE A 208 -3.23 -2.50 8.26
C ILE A 208 -4.69 -2.13 7.99
N GLY A 209 -5.08 -0.88 8.21
CA GLY A 209 -6.42 -0.36 7.87
C GLY A 209 -6.77 -0.61 6.40
N THR A 210 -5.79 -0.58 5.50
CA THR A 210 -5.94 -0.84 4.07
C THR A 210 -6.54 -2.22 3.76
N PHE A 211 -6.39 -3.21 4.66
CA PHE A 211 -6.95 -4.55 4.50
C PHE A 211 -8.27 -4.77 5.22
N ARG A 212 -8.82 -3.75 5.87
CA ARG A 212 -10.12 -3.84 6.53
C ARG A 212 -11.24 -3.72 5.49
N PRO A 213 -12.24 -4.62 5.51
CA PRO A 213 -13.39 -4.49 4.63
C PRO A 213 -14.20 -3.25 5.01
N VAL A 214 -14.82 -2.62 4.02
CA VAL A 214 -15.82 -1.59 4.24
C VAL A 214 -17.05 -2.22 4.90
N LYS A 215 -17.53 -1.65 6.00
CA LYS A 215 -18.61 -2.23 6.82
C LYS A 215 -19.93 -1.48 6.74
N VAL A 216 -19.97 -0.39 5.98
CA VAL A 216 -21.15 0.44 5.79
C VAL A 216 -21.88 0.05 4.50
N GLU A 217 -23.17 0.40 4.39
CA GLU A 217 -23.94 0.17 3.17
C GLU A 217 -23.71 1.28 2.15
N ASN A 218 -23.68 2.53 2.60
CA ASN A 218 -23.46 3.71 1.77
C ASN A 218 -22.01 4.17 1.89
N ILE A 219 -21.35 4.40 0.77
CA ILE A 219 -19.91 4.74 0.76
C ILE A 219 -19.61 6.05 1.50
N GLU A 220 -20.54 7.00 1.48
CA GLU A 220 -20.41 8.30 2.13
C GLU A 220 -20.33 8.21 3.66
N GLU A 221 -20.77 7.09 4.24
CA GLU A 221 -20.73 6.81 5.69
C GLU A 221 -19.40 6.16 6.13
N HIS A 222 -18.50 5.84 5.16
CA HIS A 222 -17.24 5.19 5.48
C HIS A 222 -16.25 6.17 6.06
N ASP A 223 -15.78 5.87 7.26
CA ASP A 223 -14.69 6.60 7.93
C ASP A 223 -13.34 5.99 7.52
N MET A 224 -12.59 6.75 6.69
CA MET A 224 -11.29 6.30 6.19
C MET A 224 -10.22 6.46 7.25
N HIS A 225 -9.44 5.40 7.47
CA HIS A 225 -8.32 5.43 8.41
C HIS A 225 -7.27 6.46 8.01
N SER A 226 -6.64 7.05 9.01
CA SER A 226 -5.53 8.01 8.83
C SER A 226 -4.21 7.28 8.64
N GLU A 227 -3.37 7.79 7.73
CA GLU A 227 -2.03 7.29 7.46
C GLU A 227 -1.05 8.47 7.40
N HIS A 228 0.09 8.30 8.08
CA HIS A 228 1.12 9.32 8.15
C HIS A 228 1.95 9.37 6.88
N TYR A 229 2.18 10.57 6.35
CA TYR A 229 3.00 10.79 5.16
C TYR A 229 3.95 11.96 5.34
N TYR A 230 5.01 11.96 4.56
CA TYR A 230 5.82 13.14 4.30
C TYR A 230 6.32 13.20 2.86
N MET A 231 6.62 14.41 2.39
CA MET A 231 7.12 14.69 1.06
C MET A 231 8.19 15.76 1.12
N LYS A 232 9.34 15.48 0.49
CA LYS A 232 10.51 16.36 0.48
C LYS A 232 10.41 17.41 -0.60
N GLU A 233 11.04 18.58 -0.36
CA GLU A 233 11.10 19.68 -1.31
C GLU A 233 11.67 19.27 -2.67
N GLU A 234 12.75 18.46 -2.68
CA GLU A 234 13.39 17.96 -3.92
C GLU A 234 12.45 17.19 -4.84
N ASP A 235 11.52 16.41 -4.26
CA ASP A 235 10.52 15.64 -4.98
C ASP A 235 9.35 16.53 -5.41
N CYS A 236 8.97 17.52 -4.59
CA CYS A 236 7.99 18.54 -4.97
C CYS A 236 8.44 19.35 -6.20
N ILE A 237 9.73 19.73 -6.25
CA ILE A 237 10.30 20.48 -7.38
C ILE A 237 10.16 19.68 -8.68
N LYS A 238 10.45 18.37 -8.69
CA LYS A 238 10.30 17.50 -9.88
C LYS A 238 8.85 17.47 -10.38
N ILE A 239 7.91 17.22 -9.47
CA ILE A 239 6.47 17.16 -9.79
C ILE A 239 6.00 18.49 -10.38
N ASN A 240 6.33 19.59 -9.70
CA ASN A 240 5.91 20.93 -10.12
C ASN A 240 6.53 21.34 -11.46
N ASN A 241 7.78 20.96 -11.71
CA ASN A 241 8.44 21.22 -12.99
C ASN A 241 7.80 20.41 -14.11
N ALA A 242 7.53 19.12 -13.91
CA ALA A 242 6.84 18.31 -14.90
C ALA A 242 5.48 18.93 -15.27
N ARG A 243 4.68 19.31 -14.27
CA ARG A 243 3.38 19.95 -14.51
C ARG A 243 3.50 21.28 -15.26
N LYS A 244 4.42 22.17 -14.85
CA LYS A 244 4.65 23.47 -15.52
C LYS A 244 5.05 23.32 -16.99
N ASN A 245 5.74 22.22 -17.31
CA ASN A 245 6.22 21.90 -18.66
C ASN A 245 5.21 21.07 -19.48
N GLY A 246 4.00 20.84 -18.97
CA GLY A 246 2.95 20.06 -19.65
C GLY A 246 3.14 18.55 -19.61
N GLY A 247 4.04 18.03 -18.77
CA GLY A 247 4.21 16.62 -18.49
C GLY A 247 3.12 16.09 -17.54
N ARG A 248 2.88 14.77 -17.61
CA ARG A 248 1.89 14.10 -16.77
C ARG A 248 2.49 13.69 -15.42
N ILE A 249 1.65 13.73 -14.39
CA ILE A 249 1.98 13.18 -13.07
C ILE A 249 1.33 11.81 -12.96
N ILE A 250 2.16 10.77 -12.88
CA ILE A 250 1.73 9.38 -12.85
C ILE A 250 2.04 8.79 -11.48
N ALA A 251 1.01 8.48 -10.72
CA ALA A 251 1.16 7.87 -9.41
C ALA A 251 1.41 6.36 -9.52
N VAL A 252 2.37 5.85 -8.75
CA VAL A 252 2.60 4.42 -8.55
C VAL A 252 1.96 4.00 -7.23
N GLY A 253 0.84 3.31 -7.33
CA GLY A 253 0.02 2.87 -6.22
C GLY A 253 -0.98 3.91 -5.72
N THR A 254 -2.04 3.40 -5.13
CA THR A 254 -3.10 4.20 -4.52
C THR A 254 -2.60 5.02 -3.33
N THR A 255 -1.52 4.58 -2.67
CA THR A 255 -0.87 5.34 -1.59
C THR A 255 -0.25 6.63 -2.09
N SER A 256 0.52 6.58 -3.20
CA SER A 256 1.08 7.79 -3.84
C SER A 256 -0.02 8.72 -4.34
N CYS A 257 -1.07 8.16 -4.94
CA CYS A 257 -2.25 8.91 -5.37
C CYS A 257 -2.90 9.67 -4.21
N ARG A 258 -3.16 8.99 -3.09
CA ARG A 258 -3.80 9.60 -1.91
C ARG A 258 -2.95 10.72 -1.31
N VAL A 259 -1.63 10.57 -1.22
CA VAL A 259 -0.77 11.67 -0.75
C VAL A 259 -0.85 12.85 -1.68
N LEU A 260 -0.62 12.64 -2.98
CA LEU A 260 -0.62 13.71 -3.98
C LEU A 260 -1.94 14.50 -3.99
N GLU A 261 -3.07 13.80 -3.96
CA GLU A 261 -4.39 14.45 -3.92
C GLU A 261 -4.69 15.16 -2.60
N SER A 262 -4.08 14.71 -1.48
CA SER A 262 -4.22 15.38 -0.18
C SER A 262 -3.46 16.68 -0.08
N ILE A 263 -2.24 16.74 -0.68
CA ILE A 263 -1.33 17.88 -0.49
C ILE A 263 -1.35 18.90 -1.62
N SER A 264 -1.94 18.55 -2.76
CA SER A 264 -1.99 19.44 -3.92
C SER A 264 -2.99 20.57 -3.73
N ASP A 265 -2.62 21.74 -4.24
CA ASP A 265 -3.55 22.87 -4.40
C ASP A 265 -4.50 22.65 -5.61
N GLU A 266 -5.38 23.62 -5.86
CA GLU A 266 -6.36 23.56 -6.96
C GLU A 266 -5.73 23.55 -8.37
N ASN A 267 -4.45 23.89 -8.49
CA ASN A 267 -3.68 23.85 -9.73
C ASN A 267 -2.84 22.55 -9.85
N GLY A 268 -2.97 21.63 -8.88
CA GLY A 268 -2.21 20.39 -8.80
C GLY A 268 -0.75 20.58 -8.41
N MET A 269 -0.38 21.74 -7.86
CA MET A 269 0.97 22.00 -7.37
C MET A 269 1.12 21.46 -5.95
N VAL A 270 2.29 20.94 -5.64
CA VAL A 270 2.61 20.35 -4.33
C VAL A 270 3.72 21.12 -3.63
N LYS A 271 3.77 21.07 -2.30
CA LYS A 271 4.84 21.65 -1.48
C LYS A 271 5.34 20.65 -0.46
N GLU A 272 6.56 20.86 0.02
CA GLU A 272 7.11 20.10 1.16
C GLU A 272 6.13 20.12 2.33
N THR A 273 5.81 18.96 2.84
CA THR A 273 4.86 18.82 3.94
C THR A 273 4.96 17.46 4.59
N GLU A 274 4.56 17.42 5.85
CA GLU A 274 4.39 16.22 6.67
C GLU A 274 3.02 16.30 7.34
N GLY A 275 2.34 15.17 7.48
CA GLY A 275 1.02 15.14 8.10
C GLY A 275 0.34 13.79 7.96
N ASP A 276 -0.95 13.80 8.23
CA ASP A 276 -1.79 12.62 8.14
C ASP A 276 -2.85 12.80 7.05
N THR A 277 -3.16 11.73 6.33
CA THR A 277 -4.23 11.72 5.34
C THR A 277 -5.25 10.64 5.64
N ASN A 278 -6.50 11.04 5.68
CA ASN A 278 -7.66 10.15 5.69
C ASN A 278 -8.54 10.36 4.45
N ILE A 279 -7.95 10.88 3.36
CA ILE A 279 -8.68 11.12 2.12
C ILE A 279 -9.35 9.84 1.61
N PHE A 280 -10.64 9.91 1.37
CA PHE A 280 -11.43 8.86 0.75
C PHE A 280 -11.87 9.30 -0.65
N ILE A 281 -11.29 8.66 -1.67
CA ILE A 281 -11.54 8.97 -3.07
C ILE A 281 -12.52 7.95 -3.64
N TYR A 282 -13.65 8.43 -4.15
CA TYR A 282 -14.70 7.62 -4.78
C TYR A 282 -15.38 8.40 -5.92
N PRO A 283 -16.21 7.80 -6.76
CA PRO A 283 -16.81 8.47 -7.91
C PRO A 283 -17.49 9.79 -7.56
N GLY A 284 -17.15 10.85 -8.30
CA GLY A 284 -17.52 12.23 -8.02
C GLY A 284 -16.37 13.08 -7.50
N TYR A 285 -15.24 12.45 -7.05
CA TYR A 285 -14.01 13.15 -6.71
C TYR A 285 -13.37 13.77 -7.95
N LYS A 286 -12.89 15.01 -7.82
CA LYS A 286 -12.17 15.73 -8.90
C LYS A 286 -10.68 15.69 -8.61
N PHE A 287 -9.96 14.89 -9.39
CA PHE A 287 -8.50 14.80 -9.28
C PHE A 287 -7.85 16.14 -9.62
N LYS A 288 -6.87 16.53 -8.81
CA LYS A 288 -6.13 17.79 -8.93
C LYS A 288 -4.70 17.57 -9.43
N CYS A 289 -4.06 16.52 -8.95
CA CYS A 289 -2.64 16.30 -9.14
C CYS A 289 -2.33 15.19 -10.15
N ILE A 290 -2.95 14.03 -10.08
CA ILE A 290 -2.55 12.91 -10.92
C ILE A 290 -3.25 12.90 -12.28
N ASP A 291 -2.49 12.55 -13.32
CA ASP A 291 -2.99 12.36 -14.68
C ASP A 291 -3.14 10.88 -15.03
N GLY A 292 -2.35 10.01 -14.38
CA GLY A 292 -2.38 8.57 -14.56
C GLY A 292 -2.05 7.81 -13.27
N LEU A 293 -2.42 6.53 -13.23
CA LEU A 293 -2.23 5.66 -12.07
C LEU A 293 -1.79 4.26 -12.47
N ILE A 294 -0.65 3.81 -11.95
CA ILE A 294 -0.22 2.41 -11.99
C ILE A 294 -0.65 1.75 -10.68
N THR A 295 -1.39 0.66 -10.74
CA THR A 295 -1.89 -0.02 -9.54
C THR A 295 -2.08 -1.52 -9.76
N ASN A 296 -2.29 -2.30 -8.68
CA ASN A 296 -2.74 -3.69 -8.78
C ASN A 296 -4.26 -3.76 -8.97
N PHE A 297 -4.77 -4.96 -9.25
CA PHE A 297 -6.20 -5.23 -9.17
C PHE A 297 -6.65 -5.34 -7.71
N HIS A 298 -7.79 -4.76 -7.39
CA HIS A 298 -8.30 -4.59 -6.03
C HIS A 298 -9.48 -5.52 -5.72
N LEU A 299 -9.74 -5.72 -4.41
CA LEU A 299 -10.89 -6.50 -3.92
C LEU A 299 -12.23 -5.91 -4.35
N PRO A 300 -13.26 -6.76 -4.57
CA PRO A 300 -14.64 -6.29 -4.62
C PRO A 300 -14.97 -5.46 -3.37
N GLU A 301 -15.80 -4.44 -3.56
CA GLU A 301 -16.33 -3.60 -2.47
C GLU A 301 -15.27 -2.87 -1.63
N SER A 302 -14.01 -2.80 -2.09
CA SER A 302 -12.93 -2.11 -1.38
C SER A 302 -12.89 -0.62 -1.69
N THR A 303 -12.32 0.17 -0.78
CA THR A 303 -12.06 1.61 -1.02
C THR A 303 -11.15 1.84 -2.23
N LEU A 304 -10.33 0.86 -2.60
CA LEU A 304 -9.38 0.97 -3.70
C LEU A 304 -10.03 0.80 -5.07
N ILE A 305 -11.02 -0.09 -5.22
CA ILE A 305 -11.79 -0.16 -6.48
C ILE A 305 -12.65 1.10 -6.66
N MET A 306 -13.09 1.72 -5.56
CA MET A 306 -13.81 3.00 -5.61
C MET A 306 -12.89 4.13 -6.10
N LEU A 307 -11.61 4.16 -5.66
CA LEU A 307 -10.62 5.15 -6.12
C LEU A 307 -10.35 5.02 -7.62
N VAL A 308 -10.08 3.82 -8.13
CA VAL A 308 -9.83 3.64 -9.57
C VAL A 308 -11.09 3.93 -10.40
N SER A 309 -12.27 3.64 -9.84
CA SER A 309 -13.56 4.00 -10.44
C SER A 309 -13.81 5.51 -10.49
N ALA A 310 -13.29 6.25 -9.51
CA ALA A 310 -13.32 7.71 -9.54
C ALA A 310 -12.45 8.28 -10.67
N LEU A 311 -11.29 7.65 -10.93
CA LEU A 311 -10.32 8.14 -11.93
C LEU A 311 -10.77 7.87 -13.38
N ALA A 312 -11.34 6.70 -13.66
CA ALA A 312 -11.64 6.29 -15.04
C ALA A 312 -13.14 6.14 -15.34
N GLY A 313 -13.99 6.25 -14.33
CA GLY A 313 -15.43 6.00 -14.42
C GLY A 313 -15.80 4.58 -13.99
N LYS A 314 -16.86 4.46 -13.16
CA LYS A 314 -17.25 3.21 -12.52
C LYS A 314 -17.53 2.10 -13.54
N ASP A 315 -18.37 2.33 -14.52
CA ASP A 315 -18.83 1.29 -15.46
C ASP A 315 -17.64 0.75 -16.30
N TYR A 316 -16.73 1.64 -16.68
CA TYR A 316 -15.53 1.25 -17.42
C TYR A 316 -14.58 0.42 -16.57
N ILE A 317 -14.35 0.80 -15.32
CA ILE A 317 -13.53 0.01 -14.40
C ILE A 317 -14.17 -1.35 -14.11
N MET A 318 -15.48 -1.41 -13.87
CA MET A 318 -16.15 -2.69 -13.64
C MET A 318 -16.02 -3.62 -14.85
N SER A 319 -16.20 -3.10 -16.08
CA SER A 319 -15.97 -3.90 -17.30
C SER A 319 -14.52 -4.36 -17.46
N ALA A 320 -13.54 -3.53 -17.09
CA ALA A 320 -12.12 -3.91 -17.11
C ALA A 320 -11.81 -5.02 -16.09
N TYR A 321 -12.45 -5.00 -14.92
CA TYR A 321 -12.29 -6.06 -13.91
C TYR A 321 -12.95 -7.38 -14.35
N GLU A 322 -14.11 -7.33 -15.01
CA GLU A 322 -14.74 -8.51 -15.62
C GLU A 322 -13.84 -9.11 -16.71
N GLU A 323 -13.26 -8.27 -17.56
CA GLU A 323 -12.29 -8.69 -18.57
C GLU A 323 -11.03 -9.28 -17.94
N ALA A 324 -10.51 -8.69 -16.84
CA ALA A 324 -9.36 -9.21 -16.12
C ALA A 324 -9.64 -10.61 -15.54
N VAL A 325 -10.83 -10.86 -15.00
CA VAL A 325 -11.23 -12.19 -14.51
C VAL A 325 -11.32 -13.18 -15.67
N LYS A 326 -11.95 -12.82 -16.78
CA LYS A 326 -12.09 -13.66 -17.98
C LYS A 326 -10.72 -14.01 -18.57
N GLU A 327 -9.82 -13.05 -18.66
CA GLU A 327 -8.45 -13.21 -19.16
C GLU A 327 -7.50 -13.81 -18.11
N ARG A 328 -8.03 -14.18 -16.92
CA ARG A 328 -7.29 -14.83 -15.83
C ARG A 328 -6.06 -14.02 -15.38
N TYR A 329 -6.21 -12.72 -15.20
CA TYR A 329 -5.23 -11.91 -14.50
C TYR A 329 -5.10 -12.37 -13.05
N ARG A 330 -3.94 -12.13 -12.46
CA ARG A 330 -3.66 -12.37 -11.05
C ARG A 330 -4.03 -11.13 -10.25
N PHE A 331 -4.66 -11.32 -9.11
CA PHE A 331 -5.21 -10.23 -8.30
C PHE A 331 -4.39 -10.00 -7.03
N PHE A 332 -4.48 -8.78 -6.48
CA PHE A 332 -3.93 -8.26 -5.24
C PHE A 332 -2.41 -8.09 -5.22
N SER A 333 -1.79 -8.15 -4.00
CA SER A 333 -0.42 -7.71 -3.71
C SER A 333 0.65 -8.33 -4.60
N PHE A 334 0.52 -9.61 -4.95
CA PHE A 334 1.44 -10.34 -5.83
C PHE A 334 0.85 -10.60 -7.22
N GLY A 335 -0.27 -9.94 -7.51
CA GLY A 335 -0.96 -10.05 -8.77
C GLY A 335 -0.31 -9.26 -9.90
N ASP A 336 -1.10 -9.04 -10.93
CA ASP A 336 -0.73 -8.26 -12.11
C ASP A 336 -1.05 -6.78 -11.92
N ALA A 337 -0.63 -5.96 -12.87
CA ALA A 337 -0.77 -4.51 -12.82
C ALA A 337 -1.83 -3.99 -13.77
N MET A 338 -2.33 -2.80 -13.44
CA MET A 338 -3.19 -1.97 -14.28
C MET A 338 -2.52 -0.60 -14.41
N PHE A 339 -2.55 -0.03 -15.60
CA PHE A 339 -2.19 1.36 -15.85
C PHE A 339 -3.39 2.12 -16.40
N ILE A 340 -3.90 3.06 -15.64
CA ILE A 340 -4.97 3.98 -16.02
C ILE A 340 -4.32 5.25 -16.55
N ASN A 341 -4.52 5.53 -17.85
CA ASN A 341 -3.79 6.56 -18.59
C ASN A 341 -4.73 7.64 -19.13
#